data_e03208725fb27109094a1692f48c4bdd
#
_entry.id   e03208725fb27109094a1692f48c4bdd
#
_cell.length_a   1.000
_cell.length_b   1.000
_cell.length_c   1.000
_cell.angle_alpha   90.00
_cell.angle_beta   90.00
_cell.angle_gamma   90.00
#
_symmetry.space_group_name_H-M   'P 1'
#
loop_
_entity.id
_entity.type
_entity.pdbx_description
1 polymer ?
#
loop_
_entity_poly.entity_id
_entity_poly.type
_entity_poly.pdbx_seq_one_letter_code
_entity_poly.pdbx_strand_id
1 'polypeptide(L)'
;LSKIGTSFMRRFYYNVLPRQGHLFGAVAYVGGQAAGFISATHDSDGYMRRAFRDNLFRIAFVAGTSIPTPRRIEGYREAAGLLRGSTPVPAKGTDTAPKGEILSIGVRSSFRSFEFLSTTGIDVYKDLIEGAMDGFREANLEEARIIVDSDDIENQGVYRRLGWRPRQSAVPGWFTPSTEFIWNPR
;
A
#
# COMPACT_ATOMS: atom_id res chain seq x y z
N LEU A 1 5.47 -9.68 0.41
CA LEU A 1 4.33 -10.43 0.97
C LEU A 1 3.50 -11.15 -0.09
N SER A 2 3.35 -10.62 -1.29
CA SER A 2 2.64 -11.28 -2.41
C SER A 2 3.20 -12.67 -2.74
N LYS A 3 4.49 -12.92 -2.47
CA LYS A 3 5.15 -14.22 -2.64
C LYS A 3 4.58 -15.32 -1.72
N ILE A 4 3.94 -14.97 -0.61
CA ILE A 4 3.30 -15.93 0.30
C ILE A 4 2.05 -16.54 -0.34
N GLY A 5 1.41 -15.82 -1.26
CA GLY A 5 0.34 -16.33 -2.11
C GLY A 5 -1.02 -15.68 -1.87
N THR A 6 -1.92 -15.88 -2.85
CA THR A 6 -3.22 -15.23 -2.91
C THR A 6 -4.11 -15.50 -1.69
N SER A 7 -4.07 -16.72 -1.14
CA SER A 7 -4.83 -17.05 0.08
C SER A 7 -4.41 -16.22 1.28
N PHE A 8 -3.11 -15.99 1.46
CA PHE A 8 -2.59 -15.13 2.51
C PHE A 8 -3.06 -13.68 2.30
N MET A 9 -2.87 -13.14 1.09
CA MET A 9 -3.32 -11.79 0.76
C MET A 9 -4.81 -11.61 1.04
N ARG A 10 -5.65 -12.52 0.54
CA ARG A 10 -7.11 -12.44 0.69
C ARG A 10 -7.57 -12.59 2.14
N ARG A 11 -7.05 -13.58 2.88
CA ARG A 11 -7.56 -13.93 4.22
C ARG A 11 -6.92 -13.11 5.33
N PHE A 12 -5.65 -12.74 5.19
CA PHE A 12 -4.91 -12.01 6.20
C PHE A 12 -4.81 -10.52 5.84
N TYR A 13 -4.15 -10.19 4.74
CA TYR A 13 -3.84 -8.80 4.40
C TYR A 13 -5.10 -7.95 4.17
N TYR A 14 -6.02 -8.40 3.33
CA TYR A 14 -7.25 -7.66 3.00
C TYR A 14 -8.45 -7.94 3.90
N ASN A 15 -8.36 -8.84 4.86
CA ASN A 15 -9.48 -9.15 5.76
C ASN A 15 -9.13 -8.87 7.22
N VAL A 16 -8.03 -9.43 7.72
CA VAL A 16 -7.67 -9.31 9.14
C VAL A 16 -7.11 -7.92 9.45
N LEU A 17 -6.18 -7.43 8.64
CA LEU A 17 -5.51 -6.16 8.92
C LEU A 17 -6.44 -4.95 8.92
N PRO A 18 -7.41 -4.81 7.98
CA PRO A 18 -8.39 -3.72 8.06
C PRO A 18 -9.30 -3.82 9.30
N ARG A 19 -9.75 -5.02 9.67
CA ARG A 19 -10.58 -5.23 10.86
C ARG A 19 -9.87 -4.91 12.17
N GLN A 20 -8.56 -4.99 12.19
CA GLN A 20 -7.71 -4.64 13.33
C GLN A 20 -7.25 -3.17 13.30
N GLY A 21 -7.65 -2.39 12.31
CA GLY A 21 -7.25 -1.00 12.15
C GLY A 21 -5.80 -0.78 11.71
N HIS A 22 -5.09 -1.85 11.28
CA HIS A 22 -3.74 -1.71 10.73
C HIS A 22 -3.74 -1.14 9.32
N LEU A 23 -4.81 -1.40 8.58
CA LEU A 23 -5.04 -0.87 7.24
C LEU A 23 -6.43 -0.26 7.15
N PHE A 24 -6.57 0.70 6.27
CA PHE A 24 -7.85 1.14 5.75
C PHE A 24 -7.84 1.12 4.22
N GLY A 25 -8.97 1.29 3.59
CA GLY A 25 -9.04 1.32 2.14
C GLY A 25 -10.47 1.37 1.63
N ALA A 26 -10.58 1.48 0.32
CA ALA A 26 -11.86 1.55 -0.36
C ALA A 26 -11.89 0.66 -1.61
N VAL A 27 -13.09 0.29 -2.02
CA VAL A 27 -13.36 -0.34 -3.31
C VAL A 27 -14.31 0.57 -4.08
N ALA A 28 -13.89 0.99 -5.26
CA ALA A 28 -14.72 1.77 -6.17
C ALA A 28 -15.65 0.84 -6.97
N TYR A 29 -16.89 1.22 -7.09
CA TYR A 29 -17.88 0.53 -7.90
C TYR A 29 -18.43 1.45 -8.99
N VAL A 30 -18.51 0.95 -10.21
CA VAL A 30 -19.11 1.64 -11.35
C VAL A 30 -20.16 0.71 -11.96
N GLY A 31 -21.39 1.16 -12.05
CA GLY A 31 -22.50 0.34 -12.56
C GLY A 31 -22.67 -0.99 -11.82
N GLY A 32 -22.40 -1.02 -10.50
CA GLY A 32 -22.47 -2.23 -9.67
C GLY A 32 -21.28 -3.19 -9.82
N GLN A 33 -20.30 -2.89 -10.66
CA GLN A 33 -19.08 -3.69 -10.83
C GLN A 33 -17.91 -3.08 -10.06
N ALA A 34 -17.12 -3.92 -9.39
CA ALA A 34 -15.88 -3.47 -8.75
C ALA A 34 -14.89 -2.98 -9.83
N ALA A 35 -14.63 -1.69 -9.83
CA ALA A 35 -13.78 -0.99 -10.80
C ALA A 35 -12.33 -0.88 -10.34
N GLY A 36 -12.10 -0.70 -9.04
CA GLY A 36 -10.77 -0.57 -8.48
C GLY A 36 -10.76 -0.68 -6.96
N PHE A 37 -9.57 -0.64 -6.37
CA PHE A 37 -9.38 -0.63 -4.92
C PHE A 37 -8.15 0.19 -4.55
N ILE A 38 -8.13 0.65 -3.30
CA ILE A 38 -6.95 1.24 -2.67
C ILE A 38 -6.80 0.67 -1.27
N SER A 39 -5.56 0.53 -0.81
CA SER A 39 -5.24 0.21 0.59
C SER A 39 -4.17 1.14 1.11
N ALA A 40 -4.32 1.58 2.35
CA ALA A 40 -3.45 2.53 3.00
C ALA A 40 -3.32 2.21 4.50
N THR A 41 -2.36 2.84 5.15
CA THR A 41 -2.16 2.75 6.60
C THR A 41 -1.92 4.14 7.19
N HIS A 42 -2.32 4.32 8.46
CA HIS A 42 -2.01 5.52 9.24
C HIS A 42 -0.65 5.45 9.94
N ASP A 43 0.09 4.35 9.78
CA ASP A 43 1.39 4.12 10.41
C ASP A 43 2.34 3.38 9.47
N SER A 44 3.03 4.17 8.66
CA SER A 44 3.94 3.65 7.63
C SER A 44 5.11 2.83 8.19
N ASP A 45 5.56 3.14 9.41
CA ASP A 45 6.79 2.57 9.96
C ASP A 45 6.57 1.30 10.77
N GLY A 46 5.41 1.14 11.37
CA GLY A 46 5.16 0.10 12.36
C GLY A 46 4.02 -0.85 12.06
N TYR A 47 3.13 -0.53 11.11
CA TYR A 47 1.90 -1.30 10.91
C TYR A 47 2.16 -2.79 10.67
N MET A 48 3.14 -3.10 9.84
CA MET A 48 3.44 -4.49 9.50
C MET A 48 4.04 -5.26 10.69
N ARG A 49 4.94 -4.63 11.45
CA ARG A 49 5.51 -5.24 12.66
C ARG A 49 4.43 -5.51 13.70
N ARG A 50 3.55 -4.54 13.95
CA ARG A 50 2.40 -4.73 14.86
C ARG A 50 1.47 -5.80 14.35
N ALA A 51 1.06 -5.73 13.09
CA ALA A 51 0.19 -6.71 12.46
C ALA A 51 0.72 -8.14 12.57
N PHE A 52 2.00 -8.36 12.34
CA PHE A 52 2.63 -9.67 12.49
C PHE A 52 2.69 -10.11 13.94
N ARG A 53 3.08 -9.23 14.87
CA ARG A 53 3.12 -9.53 16.30
C ARG A 53 1.74 -9.95 16.82
N ASP A 54 0.72 -9.19 16.49
CA ASP A 54 -0.65 -9.39 16.96
C ASP A 54 -1.31 -10.65 16.34
N ASN A 55 -0.73 -11.18 15.26
CA ASN A 55 -1.26 -12.33 14.52
C ASN A 55 -0.29 -13.51 14.40
N LEU A 56 0.74 -13.59 15.23
CA LEU A 56 1.77 -14.64 15.15
C LEU A 56 1.20 -16.06 15.05
N PHE A 57 0.22 -16.39 15.89
CA PHE A 57 -0.42 -17.73 15.89
C PHE A 57 -1.18 -17.99 14.58
N ARG A 58 -1.89 -17.00 14.04
CA ARG A 58 -2.61 -17.13 12.75
C ARG A 58 -1.66 -17.32 11.59
N ILE A 59 -0.56 -16.57 11.59
CA ILE A 59 0.47 -16.66 10.55
C ILE A 59 1.16 -18.03 10.63
N ALA A 60 1.52 -18.49 11.83
CA ALA A 60 2.11 -19.80 12.04
C ALA A 60 1.16 -20.93 11.59
N PHE A 61 -0.14 -20.82 11.88
CA PHE A 61 -1.15 -21.77 11.43
C PHE A 61 -1.26 -21.81 9.90
N VAL A 62 -1.35 -20.65 9.25
CA VAL A 62 -1.39 -20.56 7.77
C VAL A 62 -0.11 -21.09 7.14
N ALA A 63 1.04 -20.80 7.73
CA ALA A 63 2.32 -21.32 7.27
C ALA A 63 2.41 -22.85 7.42
N GLY A 64 1.99 -23.38 8.57
CA GLY A 64 2.04 -24.82 8.87
C GLY A 64 1.07 -25.66 8.04
N THR A 65 -0.05 -25.09 7.58
CA THR A 65 -1.04 -25.77 6.73
C THR A 65 -0.77 -25.62 5.24
N SER A 66 0.24 -24.85 4.85
CA SER A 66 0.57 -24.58 3.44
C SER A 66 1.73 -25.45 2.98
N ILE A 67 1.59 -26.09 1.81
CA ILE A 67 2.70 -26.83 1.18
C ILE A 67 3.86 -25.85 0.92
N PRO A 68 5.06 -26.10 1.44
CA PRO A 68 6.19 -25.21 1.26
C PRO A 68 6.67 -25.27 -0.21
N THR A 69 6.54 -24.17 -0.92
CA THR A 69 7.20 -23.98 -2.22
C THR A 69 8.39 -23.04 -2.05
N PRO A 70 9.44 -23.12 -2.88
CA PRO A 70 10.60 -22.23 -2.77
C PRO A 70 10.22 -20.75 -2.71
N ARG A 71 9.25 -20.34 -3.52
CA ARG A 71 8.73 -18.97 -3.55
C ARG A 71 8.04 -18.55 -2.25
N ARG A 72 7.31 -19.47 -1.59
CA ARG A 72 6.67 -19.21 -0.29
C ARG A 72 7.68 -19.16 0.83
N ILE A 73 8.71 -20.02 0.80
CA ILE A 73 9.81 -19.99 1.79
C ILE A 73 10.49 -18.61 1.77
N GLU A 74 10.74 -18.05 0.59
CA GLU A 74 11.28 -16.70 0.45
C GLU A 74 10.33 -15.64 1.06
N GLY A 75 9.03 -15.73 0.79
CA GLY A 75 8.02 -14.84 1.40
C GLY A 75 7.97 -14.94 2.93
N TYR A 76 8.12 -16.14 3.50
CA TYR A 76 8.19 -16.33 4.94
C TYR A 76 9.50 -15.80 5.55
N ARG A 77 10.63 -15.89 4.82
CA ARG A 77 11.89 -15.26 5.24
C ARG A 77 11.79 -13.74 5.26
N GLU A 78 11.16 -13.13 4.25
CA GLU A 78 10.86 -11.70 4.22
C GLU A 78 9.99 -11.30 5.43
N ALA A 79 8.92 -12.04 5.71
CA ALA A 79 8.06 -11.79 6.86
C ALA A 79 8.82 -11.94 8.20
N ALA A 80 9.69 -12.94 8.34
CA ALA A 80 10.52 -13.11 9.52
C ALA A 80 11.56 -11.98 9.69
N GLY A 81 12.08 -11.45 8.57
CA GLY A 81 12.95 -10.27 8.56
C GLY A 81 12.25 -9.03 9.10
N LEU A 82 10.97 -8.82 8.74
CA LEU A 82 10.14 -7.74 9.27
C LEU A 82 9.98 -7.83 10.80
N LEU A 83 9.79 -9.04 11.33
CA LEU A 83 9.67 -9.27 12.78
C LEU A 83 10.98 -8.98 13.53
N ARG A 84 12.12 -9.32 12.93
CA ARG A 84 13.45 -9.11 13.52
C ARG A 84 13.95 -7.67 13.42
N GLY A 85 13.22 -6.79 12.73
CA GLY A 85 13.67 -5.43 12.47
C GLY A 85 14.84 -5.36 11.48
N SER A 86 15.11 -6.45 10.76
CA SER A 86 16.22 -6.57 9.80
C SER A 86 15.87 -6.03 8.41
N THR A 87 14.65 -5.57 8.17
CA THR A 87 14.38 -4.75 6.99
C THR A 87 15.12 -3.43 7.13
N PRO A 88 15.80 -2.97 6.10
CA PRO A 88 16.34 -1.64 6.10
C PRO A 88 15.18 -0.66 6.33
N VAL A 89 15.00 -0.24 7.58
CA VAL A 89 14.25 0.97 7.88
C VAL A 89 14.98 2.06 7.11
N PRO A 90 14.32 2.88 6.30
CA PRO A 90 14.95 4.04 5.70
C PRO A 90 15.76 4.73 6.78
N ALA A 91 17.01 5.05 6.48
CA ALA A 91 17.97 5.56 7.45
C ALA A 91 17.30 6.57 8.37
N LYS A 92 17.46 6.37 9.69
CA LYS A 92 17.10 7.33 10.73
C LYS A 92 17.75 8.67 10.40
N GLY A 93 17.08 9.46 9.61
CA GLY A 93 17.51 10.80 9.23
C GLY A 93 16.31 11.69 9.21
N THR A 94 16.09 12.36 10.29
CA THR A 94 15.06 13.34 10.64
C THR A 94 13.79 12.76 11.27
N ASP A 95 13.38 13.41 12.33
CA ASP A 95 12.29 13.12 13.27
C ASP A 95 10.87 13.19 12.67
N THR A 96 10.73 13.13 11.35
CA THR A 96 9.48 13.24 10.62
C THR A 96 9.33 12.13 9.58
N ALA A 97 9.26 10.86 10.02
CA ALA A 97 8.79 9.81 9.13
C ALA A 97 7.31 10.06 8.80
N PRO A 98 6.89 9.95 7.52
CA PRO A 98 5.49 10.08 7.15
C PRO A 98 4.67 9.08 7.94
N LYS A 99 3.60 9.55 8.57
CA LYS A 99 2.75 8.67 9.38
C LYS A 99 1.80 7.85 8.51
N GLY A 100 1.31 8.42 7.40
CA GLY A 100 0.43 7.74 6.45
C GLY A 100 1.19 7.13 5.27
N GLU A 101 0.65 6.05 4.69
CA GLU A 101 1.20 5.47 3.46
C GLU A 101 0.10 4.82 2.62
N ILE A 102 0.06 5.13 1.31
CA ILE A 102 -0.68 4.35 0.34
C ILE A 102 0.17 3.14 -0.02
N LEU A 103 -0.37 1.95 0.23
CA LEU A 103 0.35 0.67 0.11
C LEU A 103 0.11 -0.03 -1.23
N SER A 104 -1.11 0.09 -1.75
CA SER A 104 -1.46 -0.45 -3.06
C SER A 104 -2.71 0.22 -3.62
N ILE A 105 -2.73 0.37 -4.92
CA ILE A 105 -3.88 0.81 -5.68
C ILE A 105 -3.97 -0.03 -6.96
N GLY A 106 -5.17 -0.39 -7.35
CA GLY A 106 -5.42 -1.11 -8.58
C GLY A 106 -6.75 -0.71 -9.21
N VAL A 107 -6.74 -0.43 -10.49
CA VAL A 107 -7.95 -0.14 -11.28
C VAL A 107 -7.98 -1.09 -12.48
N ARG A 108 -9.13 -1.71 -12.73
CA ARG A 108 -9.30 -2.59 -13.90
C ARG A 108 -9.12 -1.78 -15.19
N SER A 109 -8.47 -2.38 -16.17
CA SER A 109 -8.11 -1.71 -17.43
C SER A 109 -9.32 -1.08 -18.14
N SER A 110 -10.49 -1.72 -18.09
CA SER A 110 -11.73 -1.18 -18.66
C SER A 110 -12.20 0.14 -18.02
N PHE A 111 -11.84 0.40 -16.78
CA PHE A 111 -12.20 1.63 -16.04
C PHE A 111 -11.04 2.63 -15.94
N ARG A 112 -9.91 2.35 -16.60
CA ARG A 112 -8.73 3.22 -16.67
C ARG A 112 -8.46 3.76 -18.08
N SER A 113 -9.28 3.35 -19.06
CA SER A 113 -9.09 3.79 -20.45
C SER A 113 -9.50 5.25 -20.63
N PHE A 114 -8.82 5.93 -21.57
CA PHE A 114 -9.19 7.29 -21.97
C PHE A 114 -10.64 7.35 -22.50
N GLU A 115 -11.08 6.32 -23.20
CA GLU A 115 -12.45 6.21 -23.71
C GLU A 115 -13.47 6.21 -22.56
N PHE A 116 -13.23 5.42 -21.51
CA PHE A 116 -14.10 5.39 -20.34
C PHE A 116 -14.17 6.75 -19.66
N LEU A 117 -13.01 7.37 -19.38
CA LEU A 117 -12.92 8.67 -18.75
C LEU A 117 -13.63 9.76 -19.56
N SER A 118 -13.39 9.81 -20.87
CA SER A 118 -13.99 10.82 -21.76
C SER A 118 -15.50 10.68 -21.92
N THR A 119 -16.01 9.45 -21.85
CA THR A 119 -17.46 9.16 -22.01
C THR A 119 -18.22 9.38 -20.72
N THR A 120 -17.64 9.00 -19.56
CA THR A 120 -18.34 9.03 -18.28
C THR A 120 -17.96 10.20 -17.38
N GLY A 121 -16.81 10.81 -17.60
CA GLY A 121 -16.22 11.81 -16.69
C GLY A 121 -15.70 11.23 -15.37
N ILE A 122 -15.72 9.89 -15.19
CA ILE A 122 -15.34 9.23 -13.93
C ILE A 122 -13.86 8.83 -13.99
N ASP A 123 -13.04 9.39 -13.11
CA ASP A 123 -11.64 9.01 -12.92
C ASP A 123 -11.49 8.14 -11.64
N VAL A 124 -11.71 6.84 -11.80
CA VAL A 124 -11.67 5.87 -10.69
C VAL A 124 -10.32 5.91 -9.95
N TYR A 125 -9.22 6.12 -10.67
CA TYR A 125 -7.89 6.15 -10.07
C TYR A 125 -7.72 7.38 -9.16
N LYS A 126 -8.11 8.54 -9.65
CA LYS A 126 -8.12 9.80 -8.90
C LYS A 126 -9.03 9.69 -7.67
N ASP A 127 -10.27 9.25 -7.84
CA ASP A 127 -11.26 9.15 -6.76
C ASP A 127 -10.78 8.24 -5.62
N LEU A 128 -10.12 7.13 -5.95
CA LEU A 128 -9.51 6.25 -4.95
C LEU A 128 -8.39 6.93 -4.16
N ILE A 129 -7.51 7.68 -4.83
CA ILE A 129 -6.42 8.41 -4.16
C ILE A 129 -6.99 9.51 -3.27
N GLU A 130 -7.96 10.29 -3.76
CA GLU A 130 -8.64 11.33 -2.98
C GLU A 130 -9.33 10.75 -1.75
N GLY A 131 -9.99 9.58 -1.88
CA GLY A 131 -10.56 8.86 -0.74
C GLY A 131 -9.53 8.43 0.31
N ALA A 132 -8.32 8.03 -0.10
CA ALA A 132 -7.24 7.75 0.84
C ALA A 132 -6.72 9.04 1.49
N MET A 133 -6.62 10.13 0.73
CA MET A 133 -6.23 11.45 1.26
C MET A 133 -7.23 11.94 2.30
N ASP A 134 -8.52 11.72 2.10
CA ASP A 134 -9.56 12.04 3.10
C ASP A 134 -9.39 11.21 4.37
N GLY A 135 -9.11 9.92 4.26
CA GLY A 135 -8.79 9.08 5.41
C GLY A 135 -7.56 9.56 6.19
N PHE A 136 -6.55 10.10 5.52
CA PHE A 136 -5.40 10.72 6.20
C PHE A 136 -5.77 12.04 6.90
N ARG A 137 -6.64 12.87 6.30
CA ARG A 137 -7.17 14.09 6.94
C ARG A 137 -7.98 13.78 8.18
N GLU A 138 -8.90 12.81 8.09
CA GLU A 138 -9.73 12.37 9.21
C GLU A 138 -8.88 11.86 10.39
N ALA A 139 -7.76 11.20 10.09
CA ALA A 139 -6.80 10.75 11.10
C ALA A 139 -5.87 11.87 11.61
N ASN A 140 -6.01 13.12 11.13
CA ASN A 140 -5.18 14.26 11.48
C ASN A 140 -3.68 14.01 11.30
N LEU A 141 -3.29 13.31 10.23
CA LEU A 141 -1.89 13.07 9.94
C LEU A 141 -1.21 14.33 9.44
N GLU A 142 0.06 14.49 9.78
CA GLU A 142 0.87 15.62 9.32
C GLU A 142 1.42 15.39 7.91
N GLU A 143 1.71 14.14 7.59
CA GLU A 143 2.31 13.76 6.32
C GLU A 143 1.88 12.34 5.94
N ALA A 144 1.67 12.12 4.65
CA ALA A 144 1.51 10.79 4.06
C ALA A 144 2.49 10.60 2.90
N ARG A 145 2.81 9.34 2.60
CA ARG A 145 3.69 8.99 1.49
C ARG A 145 3.08 7.95 0.56
N ILE A 146 3.62 7.90 -0.64
CA ILE A 146 3.50 6.78 -1.56
C ILE A 146 4.85 6.53 -2.24
N ILE A 147 5.16 5.28 -2.50
CA ILE A 147 6.37 4.88 -3.22
C ILE A 147 5.96 4.34 -4.58
N VAL A 148 6.53 4.91 -5.63
CA VAL A 148 6.19 4.64 -7.03
C VAL A 148 7.46 4.25 -7.77
N ASP A 149 7.38 3.25 -8.65
CA ASP A 149 8.51 2.88 -9.50
C ASP A 149 8.97 4.09 -10.34
N SER A 150 10.29 4.27 -10.46
CA SER A 150 10.86 5.47 -11.10
C SER A 150 10.60 5.54 -12.61
N ASP A 151 10.28 4.43 -13.25
CA ASP A 151 9.89 4.33 -14.65
C ASP A 151 8.36 4.49 -14.87
N ASP A 152 7.56 4.48 -13.80
CA ASP A 152 6.12 4.69 -13.89
C ASP A 152 5.76 6.19 -13.94
N ILE A 153 6.11 6.82 -15.05
CA ILE A 153 5.92 8.27 -15.28
C ILE A 153 4.45 8.67 -15.26
N GLU A 154 3.56 7.77 -15.75
CA GLU A 154 2.12 8.02 -15.77
C GLU A 154 1.57 8.24 -14.36
N ASN A 155 1.81 7.30 -13.46
CA ASN A 155 1.37 7.38 -12.08
C ASN A 155 2.04 8.54 -11.32
N GLN A 156 3.33 8.78 -11.54
CA GLN A 156 4.01 9.95 -10.98
C GLN A 156 3.33 11.26 -11.40
N GLY A 157 2.90 11.36 -12.67
CA GLY A 157 2.16 12.51 -13.18
C GLY A 157 0.81 12.71 -12.47
N VAL A 158 0.09 11.62 -12.16
CA VAL A 158 -1.17 11.69 -11.39
C VAL A 158 -0.92 12.23 -10.00
N TYR A 159 0.05 11.67 -9.26
CA TYR A 159 0.35 12.12 -7.90
C TYR A 159 0.73 13.60 -7.85
N ARG A 160 1.56 14.08 -8.79
CA ARG A 160 1.90 15.52 -8.87
C ARG A 160 0.67 16.41 -9.08
N ARG A 161 -0.26 16.01 -9.96
CA ARG A 161 -1.51 16.75 -10.18
C ARG A 161 -2.41 16.80 -8.93
N LEU A 162 -2.34 15.77 -8.09
CA LEU A 162 -3.07 15.71 -6.82
C LEU A 162 -2.32 16.39 -5.65
N GLY A 163 -1.23 17.10 -5.92
CA GLY A 163 -0.49 17.88 -4.94
C GLY A 163 0.58 17.12 -4.16
N TRP A 164 0.86 15.86 -4.55
CA TRP A 164 1.97 15.11 -3.99
C TRP A 164 3.30 15.64 -4.55
N ARG A 165 4.32 15.69 -3.71
CA ARG A 165 5.66 16.22 -4.06
C ARG A 165 6.70 15.11 -3.99
N PRO A 166 7.58 14.96 -5.00
CA PRO A 166 8.68 14.02 -4.91
C PRO A 166 9.67 14.48 -3.82
N ARG A 167 10.04 13.57 -2.92
CA ARG A 167 10.99 13.84 -1.84
C ARG A 167 12.32 13.14 -2.08
N GLN A 168 12.30 11.89 -2.44
CA GLN A 168 13.50 11.08 -2.59
C GLN A 168 13.39 10.16 -3.81
N SER A 169 14.44 10.12 -4.61
CA SER A 169 14.64 9.09 -5.64
C SER A 169 15.53 7.97 -5.06
N ALA A 170 15.33 6.75 -5.50
CA ALA A 170 16.01 5.55 -5.00
C ALA A 170 15.76 5.29 -3.50
N VAL A 171 14.53 4.95 -3.17
CA VAL A 171 14.14 4.59 -1.80
C VAL A 171 14.89 3.33 -1.36
N PRO A 172 15.68 3.39 -0.26
CA PRO A 172 16.45 2.25 0.21
C PRO A 172 15.56 1.04 0.55
N GLY A 173 15.99 -0.15 0.15
CA GLY A 173 15.30 -1.40 0.45
C GLY A 173 14.18 -1.78 -0.53
N TRP A 174 13.91 -0.99 -1.54
CA TRP A 174 13.02 -1.36 -2.65
C TRP A 174 13.80 -2.11 -3.74
N PHE A 175 13.14 -3.10 -4.34
CA PHE A 175 13.77 -4.00 -5.32
C PHE A 175 13.98 -3.34 -6.69
N THR A 176 13.22 -2.27 -6.95
CA THR A 176 13.29 -1.47 -8.18
C THR A 176 13.64 -0.02 -7.84
N PRO A 177 14.29 0.72 -8.76
CA PRO A 177 14.41 2.17 -8.60
C PRO A 177 13.04 2.79 -8.38
N SER A 178 12.89 3.56 -7.32
CA SER A 178 11.59 4.09 -6.91
C SER A 178 11.72 5.52 -6.41
N THR A 179 10.65 6.28 -6.57
CA THR A 179 10.52 7.65 -6.09
C THR A 179 9.49 7.71 -4.97
N GLU A 180 9.87 8.29 -3.84
CA GLU A 180 8.95 8.59 -2.75
C GLU A 180 8.27 9.93 -3.03
N PHE A 181 6.96 9.93 -2.98
CA PHE A 181 6.14 11.13 -2.99
C PHE A 181 5.54 11.35 -1.61
N ILE A 182 5.50 12.61 -1.19
CA ILE A 182 4.88 13.03 0.07
C ILE A 182 3.73 13.99 -0.20
N TRP A 183 2.77 13.96 0.71
CA TRP A 183 1.64 14.87 0.72
C TRP A 183 1.32 15.27 2.15
N ASN A 184 1.02 16.56 2.35
CA ASN A 184 0.68 17.15 3.64
C ASN A 184 -0.82 17.46 3.65
N PRO A 185 -1.60 16.86 4.55
CA PRO A 185 -3.06 17.04 4.65
C PRO A 185 -3.54 18.45 4.98
N ARG A 186 -2.64 19.33 5.48
CA ARG A 186 -2.95 20.70 5.89
C ARG A 186 -3.06 21.67 4.74
#